data_1dc93bae44919a649a2020f57269a331
#
_entry.id   1dc93bae44919a649a2020f57269a331
#
_cell.length_a   1.000
_cell.length_b   1.000
_cell.length_c   1.000
_cell.angle_alpha   90.00
_cell.angle_beta   90.00
_cell.angle_gamma   90.00
#
_symmetry.space_group_name_H-M   'P 1'
#
loop_
_entity.id
_entity.type
_entity.pdbx_description
1 polymer ?
#
loop_
_entity_poly.entity_id
_entity_poly.type
_entity_poly.pdbx_seq_one_letter_code
_entity_poly.pdbx_strand_id
1 'polypeptide(L)'
;MNKSIAYIGTYTNGASEGIYRLCLDTDKGNIEDLSVVARFGNPTYLCIHNNKLYTVGNPLSLDTLGGVASYNIEEDYSLKLTGASLLQGKKPCHINIIPDKSLIVSSNFHEKSINTYSLNENFDIDTSLSAFSHKDDSKMHFASITPDNKFICAVNLGMDRIELFKINSNNTLSYIENLSFYCTKGCGPRHIEFSKNGKFAYVIC
;
A
#
# COMPACT_ATOMS: atom_id res chain seq x y z
N MET A 1 -23.61 -19.19 12.91
CA MET A 1 -23.53 -17.79 12.44
C MET A 1 -22.14 -17.60 11.85
N ASN A 2 -22.08 -17.41 10.53
CA ASN A 2 -20.81 -17.14 9.85
C ASN A 2 -20.51 -15.64 9.97
N LYS A 3 -19.44 -15.30 10.70
CA LYS A 3 -18.99 -13.92 10.85
C LYS A 3 -17.69 -13.72 10.08
N SER A 4 -17.58 -12.59 9.39
CA SER A 4 -16.37 -12.14 8.73
C SER A 4 -15.91 -10.82 9.32
N ILE A 5 -14.60 -10.70 9.52
CA ILE A 5 -13.98 -9.45 9.96
C ILE A 5 -13.34 -8.78 8.75
N ALA A 6 -13.54 -7.47 8.62
CA ALA A 6 -12.87 -6.62 7.65
C ALA A 6 -12.30 -5.37 8.35
N TYR A 7 -11.25 -4.81 7.77
CA TYR A 7 -10.68 -3.54 8.18
C TYR A 7 -10.94 -2.49 7.12
N ILE A 8 -11.31 -1.30 7.56
CA ILE A 8 -11.64 -0.16 6.71
C ILE A 8 -10.67 0.97 7.02
N GLY A 9 -9.88 1.33 6.02
CA GLY A 9 -9.06 2.54 6.05
C GLY A 9 -9.87 3.76 5.63
N THR A 10 -9.55 4.92 6.17
CA THR A 10 -10.35 6.13 5.99
C THR A 10 -9.51 7.37 5.71
N TYR A 11 -10.15 8.42 5.15
CA TYR A 11 -9.67 9.78 5.26
C TYR A 11 -10.08 10.36 6.62
N THR A 12 -9.15 10.96 7.35
CA THR A 12 -9.42 11.55 8.67
C THR A 12 -9.67 13.07 8.63
N ASN A 13 -10.20 13.57 7.50
CA ASN A 13 -10.49 14.99 7.29
C ASN A 13 -11.82 15.44 7.92
N GLY A 14 -12.59 14.50 8.47
CA GLY A 14 -13.89 14.72 9.09
C GLY A 14 -13.97 14.03 10.45
N ALA A 15 -15.08 13.32 10.69
CA ALA A 15 -15.33 12.61 11.94
C ALA A 15 -14.61 11.25 12.06
N SER A 16 -13.97 10.79 11.00
CA SER A 16 -13.25 9.53 11.01
C SER A 16 -11.92 9.62 11.77
N GLU A 17 -11.58 8.58 12.54
CA GLU A 17 -10.47 8.59 13.47
C GLU A 17 -9.29 7.69 13.06
N GLY A 18 -9.44 6.91 11.97
CA GLY A 18 -8.36 6.03 11.52
C GLY A 18 -8.83 4.73 10.88
N ILE A 19 -8.37 3.59 11.40
CA ILE A 19 -8.73 2.25 10.92
C ILE A 19 -9.88 1.73 11.75
N TYR A 20 -10.93 1.26 11.06
CA TYR A 20 -12.10 0.65 11.67
C TYR A 20 -12.09 -0.87 11.46
N ARG A 21 -12.58 -1.61 12.43
CA ARG A 21 -12.97 -3.00 12.30
C ARG A 21 -14.46 -3.08 11.99
N LEU A 22 -14.82 -3.88 11.02
CA LEU A 22 -16.17 -4.23 10.65
C LEU A 22 -16.41 -5.71 10.97
N CYS A 23 -17.47 -6.03 11.68
CA CYS A 23 -17.97 -7.40 11.84
C CYS A 23 -19.24 -7.58 11.00
N LEU A 24 -19.18 -8.50 10.04
CA LEU A 24 -20.28 -8.80 9.12
C LEU A 24 -20.85 -10.17 9.43
N ASP A 25 -22.16 -10.26 9.69
CA ASP A 25 -22.93 -11.51 9.64
C ASP A 25 -23.18 -11.86 8.15
N THR A 26 -22.41 -12.82 7.63
CA THR A 26 -22.48 -13.18 6.21
C THR A 26 -23.74 -13.98 5.86
N ASP A 27 -24.41 -14.57 6.83
CA ASP A 27 -25.68 -15.29 6.60
C ASP A 27 -26.84 -14.30 6.37
N LYS A 28 -26.82 -13.16 7.08
CA LYS A 28 -27.88 -12.14 7.00
C LYS A 28 -27.50 -10.92 6.17
N GLY A 29 -26.20 -10.73 5.86
CA GLY A 29 -25.69 -9.54 5.19
C GLY A 29 -25.73 -8.27 6.05
N ASN A 30 -25.72 -8.40 7.37
CA ASN A 30 -25.83 -7.28 8.32
C ASN A 30 -24.47 -6.94 8.94
N ILE A 31 -24.19 -5.64 9.08
CA ILE A 31 -23.07 -5.15 9.90
C ILE A 31 -23.52 -5.23 11.37
N GLU A 32 -22.79 -6.02 12.17
CA GLU A 32 -23.08 -6.19 13.60
C GLU A 32 -22.27 -5.22 14.46
N ASP A 33 -21.04 -4.90 14.04
CA ASP A 33 -20.15 -3.99 14.76
C ASP A 33 -19.31 -3.18 13.79
N LEU A 34 -19.09 -1.93 14.11
CA LEU A 34 -18.15 -1.02 13.44
C LEU A 34 -17.46 -0.19 14.52
N SER A 35 -16.19 -0.47 14.76
CA SER A 35 -15.43 0.17 15.84
C SER A 35 -14.04 0.64 15.37
N VAL A 36 -13.55 1.74 15.95
CA VAL A 36 -12.18 2.21 15.73
C VAL A 36 -11.20 1.26 16.41
N VAL A 37 -10.26 0.70 15.66
CA VAL A 37 -9.25 -0.24 16.18
C VAL A 37 -7.81 0.30 16.10
N ALA A 38 -7.59 1.35 15.32
CA ALA A 38 -6.33 2.10 15.35
C ALA A 38 -6.56 3.57 15.01
N ARG A 39 -5.98 4.47 15.80
CA ARG A 39 -5.98 5.92 15.55
C ARG A 39 -4.75 6.29 14.77
N PHE A 40 -4.91 6.57 13.48
CA PHE A 40 -3.85 6.94 12.56
C PHE A 40 -4.40 7.89 11.49
N GLY A 41 -3.61 8.85 11.05
CA GLY A 41 -4.05 9.84 10.07
C GLY A 41 -4.08 9.29 8.65
N ASN A 42 -5.22 9.39 7.99
CA ASN A 42 -5.42 9.03 6.58
C ASN A 42 -4.89 7.63 6.19
N PRO A 43 -5.26 6.56 6.89
CA PRO A 43 -4.91 5.19 6.52
C PRO A 43 -5.73 4.76 5.30
N THR A 44 -5.49 5.39 4.15
CA THR A 44 -6.37 5.29 2.97
C THR A 44 -6.16 4.02 2.14
N TYR A 45 -5.12 3.26 2.44
CA TYR A 45 -4.88 1.95 1.83
C TYR A 45 -4.33 0.96 2.86
N LEU A 46 -4.84 -0.26 2.81
CA LEU A 46 -4.49 -1.34 3.74
C LEU A 46 -4.10 -2.58 2.95
N CYS A 47 -3.14 -3.35 3.45
CA CYS A 47 -2.92 -4.72 3.01
C CYS A 47 -2.67 -5.62 4.22
N ILE A 48 -3.00 -6.90 4.08
CA ILE A 48 -2.86 -7.90 5.14
C ILE A 48 -1.98 -9.04 4.63
N HIS A 49 -1.06 -9.47 5.46
CA HIS A 49 -0.30 -10.70 5.25
C HIS A 49 -0.17 -11.44 6.58
N ASN A 50 -0.61 -12.70 6.59
CA ASN A 50 -0.71 -13.49 7.83
C ASN A 50 -1.50 -12.72 8.90
N ASN A 51 -0.93 -12.55 10.09
CA ASN A 51 -1.56 -11.82 11.20
C ASN A 51 -1.09 -10.36 11.31
N LYS A 52 -0.68 -9.75 10.21
CA LYS A 52 -0.20 -8.37 10.12
C LYS A 52 -1.05 -7.54 9.19
N LEU A 53 -1.37 -6.32 9.63
CA LEU A 53 -1.97 -5.29 8.79
C LEU A 53 -0.94 -4.19 8.56
N TYR A 54 -0.83 -3.76 7.31
CA TYR A 54 0.03 -2.65 6.89
C TYR A 54 -0.83 -1.53 6.32
N THR A 55 -0.42 -0.30 6.58
CA THR A 55 -1.14 0.88 6.10
C THR A 55 -0.19 2.00 5.67
N VAL A 56 -0.68 2.85 4.78
CA VAL A 56 -0.13 4.18 4.53
C VAL A 56 -0.73 5.17 5.53
N GLY A 57 -0.11 6.32 5.71
CA GLY A 57 -0.71 7.40 6.51
C GLY A 57 0.31 8.26 7.24
N ASN A 58 -0.14 8.87 8.33
CA ASN A 58 0.65 9.75 9.18
C ASN A 58 0.15 9.70 10.63
N PRO A 59 0.93 10.12 11.63
CA PRO A 59 0.39 10.37 12.96
C PRO A 59 -0.68 11.46 12.92
N LEU A 60 -1.79 11.30 13.65
CA LEU A 60 -2.89 12.28 13.68
C LEU A 60 -2.46 13.71 14.03
N SER A 61 -1.39 13.83 14.82
CA SER A 61 -0.87 15.12 15.29
C SER A 61 0.18 15.77 14.37
N LEU A 62 0.61 15.10 13.28
CA LEU A 62 1.76 15.50 12.46
C LEU A 62 1.47 15.34 10.96
N ASP A 63 0.82 16.32 10.36
CA ASP A 63 0.52 16.34 8.92
C ASP A 63 1.75 16.52 8.02
N THR A 64 2.89 16.87 8.59
CA THR A 64 4.15 17.06 7.87
C THR A 64 4.91 15.75 7.62
N LEU A 65 4.52 14.67 8.29
CA LEU A 65 5.09 13.35 8.10
C LEU A 65 4.14 12.48 7.29
N GLY A 66 4.70 11.63 6.45
CA GLY A 66 3.97 10.61 5.71
C GLY A 66 4.79 9.33 5.63
N GLY A 67 4.12 8.18 5.56
CA GLY A 67 4.82 6.92 5.45
C GLY A 67 3.91 5.71 5.63
N VAL A 68 4.46 4.69 6.24
CA VAL A 68 3.82 3.38 6.38
C VAL A 68 3.91 2.90 7.83
N ALA A 69 2.92 2.09 8.24
CA ALA A 69 2.88 1.47 9.57
C ALA A 69 2.43 0.01 9.49
N SER A 70 2.90 -0.80 10.44
CA SER A 70 2.52 -2.21 10.63
C SER A 70 1.87 -2.42 11.99
N TYR A 71 0.87 -3.29 12.00
CA TYR A 71 0.12 -3.67 13.20
C TYR A 71 0.02 -5.18 13.29
N ASN A 72 0.10 -5.73 14.51
CA ASN A 72 -0.43 -7.05 14.79
C ASN A 72 -1.96 -7.01 14.79
N ILE A 73 -2.56 -8.04 14.20
CA ILE A 73 -3.96 -8.35 14.39
C ILE A 73 -4.03 -9.29 15.59
N GLU A 74 -4.57 -8.81 16.71
CA GLU A 74 -4.70 -9.57 17.95
C GLU A 74 -5.87 -10.60 17.88
N GLU A 75 -5.99 -11.49 18.84
CA GLU A 75 -7.03 -12.53 18.85
C GLU A 75 -8.46 -11.96 18.86
N ASP A 76 -8.66 -10.79 19.46
CA ASP A 76 -9.94 -10.06 19.50
C ASP A 76 -10.14 -9.16 18.26
N TYR A 77 -9.25 -9.28 17.25
CA TYR A 77 -9.21 -8.46 16.04
C TYR A 77 -8.93 -6.97 16.30
N SER A 78 -8.43 -6.59 17.46
CA SER A 78 -7.85 -5.27 17.68
C SER A 78 -6.49 -5.15 16.98
N LEU A 79 -6.02 -3.91 16.78
CA LEU A 79 -4.75 -3.63 16.12
C LEU A 79 -3.73 -3.07 17.11
N LYS A 80 -2.57 -3.71 17.20
CA LYS A 80 -1.43 -3.24 17.99
C LYS A 80 -0.31 -2.78 17.08
N LEU A 81 0.04 -1.49 17.13
CA LEU A 81 1.16 -0.93 16.37
C LEU A 81 2.48 -1.64 16.73
N THR A 82 3.22 -2.09 15.72
CA THR A 82 4.47 -2.84 15.88
C THR A 82 5.66 -2.20 15.17
N GLY A 83 5.41 -1.41 14.13
CA GLY A 83 6.47 -0.71 13.42
C GLY A 83 5.91 0.44 12.58
N ALA A 84 6.75 1.44 12.30
CA ALA A 84 6.42 2.50 11.37
C ALA A 84 7.69 3.13 10.78
N SER A 85 7.61 3.53 9.53
CA SER A 85 8.63 4.35 8.88
C SER A 85 7.97 5.60 8.31
N LEU A 86 8.22 6.72 8.96
CA LEU A 86 7.61 8.02 8.68
C LEU A 86 8.69 9.01 8.28
N LEU A 87 8.52 9.67 7.15
CA LEU A 87 9.46 10.64 6.60
C LEU A 87 8.78 11.99 6.42
N GLN A 88 9.58 13.06 6.37
CA GLN A 88 9.09 14.37 5.98
C GLN A 88 8.48 14.31 4.58
N GLY A 89 7.27 14.82 4.40
CA GLY A 89 6.59 14.85 3.10
C GLY A 89 5.15 14.37 3.15
N LYS A 90 4.57 14.18 1.97
CA LYS A 90 3.19 13.72 1.84
C LYS A 90 3.08 12.21 2.04
N LYS A 91 1.94 11.79 2.57
CA LYS A 91 1.62 10.38 2.76
C LYS A 91 1.49 9.64 1.43
N PRO A 92 1.95 8.39 1.36
CA PRO A 92 1.68 7.52 0.21
C PRO A 92 0.17 7.27 0.04
N CYS A 93 -0.22 6.83 -1.15
CA CYS A 93 -1.61 6.50 -1.46
C CYS A 93 -1.86 4.99 -1.64
N HIS A 94 -0.79 4.20 -1.73
CA HIS A 94 -0.89 2.75 -1.89
C HIS A 94 0.26 2.04 -1.18
N ILE A 95 0.00 0.83 -0.68
CA ILE A 95 0.98 -0.05 -0.03
C ILE A 95 0.74 -1.50 -0.45
N ASN A 96 1.81 -2.25 -0.64
CA ASN A 96 1.75 -3.70 -0.82
C ASN A 96 2.95 -4.39 -0.16
N ILE A 97 2.76 -5.64 0.23
CA ILE A 97 3.82 -6.48 0.79
C ILE A 97 4.41 -7.40 -0.29
N ILE A 98 5.71 -7.65 -0.20
CA ILE A 98 6.47 -8.61 -1.00
C ILE A 98 7.11 -9.60 -0.02
N PRO A 99 6.37 -10.65 0.42
CA PRO A 99 6.78 -11.50 1.53
C PRO A 99 8.10 -12.22 1.28
N ASP A 100 8.29 -12.76 0.07
CA ASP A 100 9.50 -13.53 -0.32
C ASP A 100 10.78 -12.70 -0.26
N LYS A 101 10.66 -11.39 -0.18
CA LYS A 101 11.78 -10.45 -0.09
C LYS A 101 11.82 -9.69 1.25
N SER A 102 10.88 -9.97 2.14
CA SER A 102 10.70 -9.21 3.40
C SER A 102 10.67 -7.69 3.16
N LEU A 103 9.86 -7.27 2.17
CA LEU A 103 9.75 -5.87 1.76
C LEU A 103 8.29 -5.38 1.73
N ILE A 104 8.15 -4.11 2.00
CA ILE A 104 6.98 -3.31 1.64
C ILE A 104 7.34 -2.42 0.45
N VAL A 105 6.41 -2.24 -0.46
CA VAL A 105 6.45 -1.21 -1.49
C VAL A 105 5.28 -0.24 -1.30
N SER A 106 5.53 1.06 -1.41
CA SER A 106 4.48 2.08 -1.40
C SER A 106 4.59 3.00 -2.61
N SER A 107 3.44 3.54 -3.04
CA SER A 107 3.36 4.56 -4.09
C SER A 107 2.93 5.89 -3.49
N ASN A 108 3.60 6.96 -3.89
CA ASN A 108 3.28 8.31 -3.43
C ASN A 108 2.91 9.21 -4.61
N PHE A 109 1.63 9.58 -4.67
CA PHE A 109 1.07 10.41 -5.72
C PHE A 109 1.66 11.83 -5.72
N HIS A 110 1.80 12.43 -4.55
CA HIS A 110 2.26 13.81 -4.40
C HIS A 110 3.78 13.95 -4.50
N GLU A 111 4.52 12.96 -3.95
CA GLU A 111 5.99 12.93 -4.01
C GLU A 111 6.49 12.26 -5.30
N LYS A 112 5.58 11.83 -6.18
CA LYS A 112 5.91 11.23 -7.49
C LYS A 112 6.84 10.02 -7.37
N SER A 113 6.73 9.24 -6.28
CA SER A 113 7.73 8.26 -5.89
C SER A 113 7.17 6.87 -5.64
N ILE A 114 8.06 5.88 -5.81
CA ILE A 114 7.91 4.52 -5.30
C ILE A 114 8.97 4.34 -4.23
N ASN A 115 8.55 3.85 -3.06
CA ASN A 115 9.44 3.64 -1.93
C ASN A 115 9.41 2.17 -1.49
N THR A 116 10.56 1.68 -1.00
CA THR A 116 10.66 0.35 -0.39
C THR A 116 11.10 0.47 1.06
N TYR A 117 10.60 -0.46 1.89
CA TYR A 117 10.91 -0.55 3.31
C TYR A 117 11.22 -1.99 3.65
N SER A 118 12.23 -2.20 4.51
CA SER A 118 12.53 -3.53 5.05
C SER A 118 11.47 -3.95 6.07
N LEU A 119 11.30 -5.26 6.18
CA LEU A 119 10.61 -5.90 7.28
C LEU A 119 11.64 -6.66 8.11
N ASN A 120 11.49 -6.60 9.43
CA ASN A 120 12.28 -7.41 10.36
C ASN A 120 11.81 -8.88 10.35
N GLU A 121 12.40 -9.71 11.18
CA GLU A 121 12.08 -11.14 11.31
C GLU A 121 10.62 -11.43 11.74
N ASN A 122 9.98 -10.46 12.40
CA ASN A 122 8.57 -10.52 12.81
C ASN A 122 7.63 -9.91 11.76
N PHE A 123 8.11 -9.58 10.57
CA PHE A 123 7.37 -8.86 9.54
C PHE A 123 6.87 -7.47 9.97
N ASP A 124 7.52 -6.82 10.94
CA ASP A 124 7.27 -5.41 11.25
C ASP A 124 8.05 -4.49 10.33
N ILE A 125 7.48 -3.33 10.01
CA ILE A 125 8.18 -2.30 9.26
C ILE A 125 9.37 -1.82 10.10
N ASP A 126 10.56 -1.88 9.51
CA ASP A 126 11.82 -1.54 10.14
C ASP A 126 12.35 -0.21 9.61
N THR A 127 12.86 -0.17 8.38
CA THR A 127 13.51 1.03 7.85
C THR A 127 13.17 1.30 6.39
N SER A 128 13.21 2.57 6.00
CA SER A 128 13.16 2.98 4.60
C SER A 128 14.46 2.62 3.90
N LEU A 129 14.37 1.91 2.76
CA LEU A 129 15.53 1.40 2.04
C LEU A 129 15.86 2.25 0.81
N SER A 130 14.84 2.55 0.02
CA SER A 130 15.02 3.18 -1.29
C SER A 130 13.78 4.00 -1.65
N ALA A 131 14.03 5.12 -2.30
CA ALA A 131 13.00 5.90 -2.97
C ALA A 131 13.44 6.15 -4.41
N PHE A 132 12.54 5.89 -5.36
CA PHE A 132 12.68 6.34 -6.73
C PHE A 132 11.62 7.41 -7.00
N SER A 133 12.01 8.58 -7.47
CA SER A 133 11.07 9.65 -7.79
C SER A 133 11.35 10.23 -9.18
N HIS A 134 10.28 10.56 -9.88
CA HIS A 134 10.32 11.30 -11.13
C HIS A 134 10.41 12.81 -10.90
N LYS A 135 10.97 13.54 -11.87
CA LYS A 135 11.04 15.00 -11.86
C LYS A 135 9.90 15.68 -12.65
N ASP A 136 9.18 14.91 -13.43
CA ASP A 136 8.12 15.35 -14.35
C ASP A 136 6.71 15.35 -13.70
N ASP A 137 5.66 15.31 -14.52
CA ASP A 137 4.25 15.27 -14.09
C ASP A 137 3.79 13.90 -13.57
N SER A 138 4.72 13.07 -13.17
CA SER A 138 4.45 11.74 -12.59
C SER A 138 3.49 11.80 -11.42
N LYS A 139 2.62 10.79 -11.32
CA LYS A 139 1.68 10.57 -10.22
C LYS A 139 1.61 9.08 -9.95
N MET A 140 2.51 8.60 -9.09
CA MET A 140 2.60 7.17 -8.77
C MET A 140 1.42 6.76 -7.89
N HIS A 141 0.53 5.90 -8.42
CA HIS A 141 -0.72 5.59 -7.74
C HIS A 141 -0.80 4.18 -7.17
N PHE A 142 -0.11 3.24 -7.74
CA PHE A 142 -0.13 1.82 -7.33
C PHE A 142 1.24 1.19 -7.56
N ALA A 143 1.63 0.22 -6.72
CA ALA A 143 2.80 -0.63 -6.97
C ALA A 143 2.60 -2.01 -6.36
N SER A 144 2.95 -3.06 -7.10
CA SER A 144 2.89 -4.45 -6.67
C SER A 144 4.00 -5.25 -7.33
N ILE A 145 4.32 -6.41 -6.76
CA ILE A 145 5.22 -7.37 -7.39
C ILE A 145 4.52 -8.05 -8.59
N THR A 146 5.26 -8.33 -9.65
CA THR A 146 4.77 -9.14 -10.77
C THR A 146 4.57 -10.60 -10.33
N PRO A 147 3.67 -11.38 -10.98
CA PRO A 147 3.38 -12.76 -10.60
C PRO A 147 4.59 -13.71 -10.62
N ASP A 148 5.64 -13.36 -11.39
CA ASP A 148 6.90 -14.12 -11.43
C ASP A 148 7.93 -13.67 -10.39
N ASN A 149 7.56 -12.74 -9.48
CA ASN A 149 8.39 -12.17 -8.41
C ASN A 149 9.67 -11.45 -8.89
N LYS A 150 9.75 -11.05 -10.17
CA LYS A 150 10.97 -10.44 -10.72
C LYS A 150 10.99 -8.93 -10.66
N PHE A 151 9.82 -8.29 -10.81
CA PHE A 151 9.73 -6.84 -10.96
C PHE A 151 8.65 -6.26 -10.06
N ILE A 152 8.85 -5.03 -9.62
CA ILE A 152 7.76 -4.20 -9.14
C ILE A 152 7.12 -3.56 -10.38
N CYS A 153 5.81 -3.76 -10.51
CA CYS A 153 4.97 -3.11 -11.49
C CYS A 153 4.30 -1.91 -10.81
N ALA A 154 4.56 -0.71 -11.31
CA ALA A 154 4.03 0.53 -10.76
C ALA A 154 3.17 1.26 -11.78
N VAL A 155 2.05 1.83 -11.32
CA VAL A 155 1.12 2.56 -12.16
C VAL A 155 1.37 4.06 -12.00
N ASN A 156 1.78 4.69 -13.09
CA ASN A 156 2.02 6.12 -13.18
C ASN A 156 0.84 6.82 -13.89
N LEU A 157 -0.12 7.25 -13.10
CA LEU A 157 -1.34 7.92 -13.56
C LEU A 157 -1.03 9.21 -14.33
N GLY A 158 -0.06 9.99 -13.87
CA GLY A 158 0.27 11.28 -14.49
C GLY A 158 0.95 11.18 -15.85
N MET A 159 1.58 10.04 -16.14
CA MET A 159 2.34 9.80 -17.36
C MET A 159 1.69 8.77 -18.29
N ASP A 160 0.47 8.32 -17.99
CA ASP A 160 -0.23 7.27 -18.75
C ASP A 160 0.62 6.01 -18.95
N ARG A 161 1.34 5.56 -17.91
CA ARG A 161 2.30 4.46 -18.01
C ARG A 161 2.14 3.41 -16.92
N ILE A 162 2.52 2.18 -17.28
CA ILE A 162 2.84 1.11 -16.35
C ILE A 162 4.35 0.95 -16.37
N GLU A 163 5.00 1.13 -15.24
CA GLU A 163 6.46 1.15 -15.12
C GLU A 163 6.96 -0.09 -14.40
N LEU A 164 8.10 -0.62 -14.83
CA LEU A 164 8.74 -1.77 -14.21
C LEU A 164 10.03 -1.37 -13.51
N PHE A 165 10.19 -1.89 -12.30
CA PHE A 165 11.40 -1.70 -11.50
C PHE A 165 11.98 -3.06 -11.12
N LYS A 166 13.29 -3.21 -11.31
CA LYS A 166 14.04 -4.34 -10.78
C LYS A 166 14.36 -4.09 -9.30
N ILE A 167 14.17 -5.10 -8.48
CA ILE A 167 14.67 -5.12 -7.11
C ILE A 167 16.10 -5.65 -7.13
N ASN A 168 17.06 -4.81 -6.76
CA ASN A 168 18.48 -5.17 -6.69
C ASN A 168 18.76 -6.05 -5.46
N SER A 169 19.97 -6.64 -5.40
CA SER A 169 20.38 -7.49 -4.27
C SER A 169 20.43 -6.77 -2.92
N ASN A 170 20.60 -5.45 -2.93
CA ASN A 170 20.55 -4.59 -1.74
C ASN A 170 19.15 -3.99 -1.48
N ASN A 171 18.11 -4.54 -2.11
CA ASN A 171 16.71 -4.10 -2.02
C ASN A 171 16.41 -2.67 -2.50
N THR A 172 17.35 -2.05 -3.23
CA THR A 172 17.09 -0.79 -3.94
C THR A 172 16.37 -1.04 -5.26
N LEU A 173 15.76 0.01 -5.82
CA LEU A 173 15.00 -0.05 -7.07
C LEU A 173 15.82 0.49 -8.25
N SER A 174 15.76 -0.22 -9.37
CA SER A 174 16.23 0.27 -10.67
C SER A 174 15.07 0.33 -11.65
N TYR A 175 14.77 1.51 -12.16
CA TYR A 175 13.76 1.72 -13.18
C TYR A 175 14.20 1.09 -14.52
N ILE A 176 13.29 0.39 -15.20
CA ILE A 176 13.54 -0.27 -16.47
C ILE A 176 12.65 0.33 -17.54
N GLU A 177 13.11 1.43 -18.13
CA GLU A 177 12.33 2.22 -19.08
C GLU A 177 11.88 1.42 -20.31
N ASN A 178 12.75 0.62 -20.90
CA ASN A 178 12.46 -0.15 -22.11
C ASN A 178 11.47 -1.29 -21.94
N LEU A 179 11.09 -1.62 -20.70
CA LEU A 179 10.02 -2.58 -20.39
C LEU A 179 8.72 -1.90 -19.92
N SER A 180 8.72 -0.58 -19.83
CA SER A 180 7.52 0.17 -19.44
C SER A 180 6.49 0.15 -20.57
N PHE A 181 5.21 0.06 -20.20
CA PHE A 181 4.09 0.05 -21.12
C PHE A 181 3.39 1.42 -21.12
N TYR A 182 3.17 1.97 -22.30
CA TYR A 182 2.44 3.23 -22.48
C TYR A 182 0.98 2.95 -22.75
N CYS A 183 0.12 3.48 -21.91
CA CYS A 183 -1.32 3.44 -22.09
C CYS A 183 -1.77 4.51 -23.11
N THR A 184 -3.05 4.49 -23.45
CA THR A 184 -3.64 5.55 -24.30
C THR A 184 -3.50 6.89 -23.58
N LYS A 185 -3.03 7.92 -24.30
CA LYS A 185 -2.86 9.28 -23.77
C LYS A 185 -4.13 9.79 -23.11
N GLY A 186 -4.02 10.25 -21.87
CA GLY A 186 -5.10 10.80 -21.07
C GLY A 186 -6.02 9.75 -20.42
N CYS A 187 -5.68 8.45 -20.48
CA CYS A 187 -6.50 7.42 -19.82
C CYS A 187 -6.35 7.43 -18.29
N GLY A 188 -5.22 7.89 -17.77
CA GLY A 188 -4.96 8.00 -16.34
C GLY A 188 -5.02 6.65 -15.62
N PRO A 189 -4.15 5.68 -15.95
CA PRO A 189 -4.17 4.36 -15.31
C PRO A 189 -3.98 4.50 -13.80
N ARG A 190 -4.76 3.74 -13.01
CA ARG A 190 -4.81 3.93 -11.57
C ARG A 190 -4.42 2.69 -10.77
N HIS A 191 -5.02 1.55 -11.07
CA HIS A 191 -4.72 0.26 -10.44
C HIS A 191 -4.49 -0.81 -11.50
N ILE A 192 -3.74 -1.85 -11.13
CA ILE A 192 -3.48 -3.02 -11.96
C ILE A 192 -3.73 -4.29 -11.14
N GLU A 193 -4.33 -5.27 -11.76
CA GLU A 193 -4.52 -6.60 -11.19
C GLU A 193 -4.05 -7.65 -12.19
N PHE A 194 -3.40 -8.69 -11.69
CA PHE A 194 -2.93 -9.79 -12.52
C PHE A 194 -3.91 -10.98 -12.47
N SER A 195 -4.10 -11.64 -13.62
CA SER A 195 -4.84 -12.90 -13.63
C SER A 195 -4.12 -13.95 -12.77
N LYS A 196 -4.88 -14.91 -12.20
CA LYS A 196 -4.33 -15.97 -11.34
C LYS A 196 -3.22 -16.79 -12.00
N ASN A 197 -3.25 -16.94 -13.33
CA ASN A 197 -2.22 -17.64 -14.09
C ASN A 197 -1.06 -16.75 -14.56
N GLY A 198 -1.04 -15.48 -14.16
CA GLY A 198 0.00 -14.51 -14.51
C GLY A 198 0.07 -14.11 -15.99
N LYS A 199 -0.88 -14.54 -16.85
CA LYS A 199 -0.81 -14.29 -18.30
C LYS A 199 -1.36 -12.92 -18.71
N PHE A 200 -2.22 -12.34 -17.91
CA PHE A 200 -2.88 -11.07 -18.21
C PHE A 200 -2.74 -10.10 -17.05
N ALA A 201 -2.65 -8.83 -17.41
CA ALA A 201 -2.73 -7.71 -16.48
C ALA A 201 -3.94 -6.84 -16.86
N TYR A 202 -4.78 -6.51 -15.90
CA TYR A 202 -5.97 -5.67 -16.08
C TYR A 202 -5.70 -4.32 -15.42
N VAL A 203 -5.79 -3.26 -16.20
CA VAL A 203 -5.56 -1.90 -15.73
C VAL A 203 -6.86 -1.13 -15.78
N ILE A 204 -7.24 -0.50 -14.67
CA ILE A 204 -8.35 0.44 -14.63
C ILE A 204 -7.80 1.86 -14.79
N CYS A 205 -8.48 2.65 -15.63
CA CYS A 205 -8.17 4.05 -15.92
C CYS A 205 -9.29 4.98 -15.42
#